data_ecf377f46e8c234e4b5ef53e402798f7
#
_entry.id   ecf377f46e8c234e4b5ef53e402798f7
#
_cell.length_a   1.000
_cell.length_b   1.000
_cell.length_c   1.000
_cell.angle_alpha   90.00
_cell.angle_beta   90.00
_cell.angle_gamma   90.00
#
_symmetry.space_group_name_H-M   'P 1'
#
loop_
_entity.id
_entity.type
_entity.pdbx_description
1 polymer ?
#
loop_
_entity_poly.entity_id
_entity_poly.type
_entity_poly.pdbx_seq_one_letter_code
_entity_poly.pdbx_strand_id
1 'polypeptide(L)'
;NLEARMDVGFKGNPNMGSVVLNNFSTEADNDLGSILESFQSGDKIFIISSIFGGTGAAGFPLLLKTLRQAQSSQLPSAALVANAPIGAITVLPYFGVQHDEDSEINMDSFMSKAKAALSYYRDNLNTDVLYYISDKLSKNYDNHEGDSAQRNNAHFVEMVAALSIIDFCKNNVQHDGSKSFKE
;
A
#
# COMPACT_ATOMS: atom_id res chain seq x y z
N ASN A 1 8.84 -20.46 6.29
CA ASN A 1 8.59 -21.44 5.24
C ASN A 1 9.53 -21.14 4.07
N LEU A 2 10.65 -21.89 3.96
CA LEU A 2 11.70 -21.65 2.95
C LEU A 2 11.26 -22.01 1.52
N GLU A 3 10.11 -22.67 1.37
CA GLU A 3 9.56 -23.13 0.09
C GLU A 3 8.37 -22.27 -0.39
N ALA A 4 8.09 -21.15 0.28
CA ALA A 4 6.98 -20.29 -0.13
C ALA A 4 7.29 -19.64 -1.47
N ARG A 5 6.44 -19.86 -2.46
CA ARG A 5 6.53 -19.18 -3.75
C ARG A 5 6.17 -17.71 -3.59
N MET A 6 6.99 -16.83 -4.14
CA MET A 6 6.83 -15.38 -4.07
C MET A 6 6.26 -14.75 -5.34
N ASP A 7 6.16 -15.51 -6.40
CA ASP A 7 5.59 -15.12 -7.69
C ASP A 7 4.10 -14.73 -7.60
N VAL A 8 3.41 -15.20 -6.57
CA VAL A 8 1.99 -14.88 -6.30
C VAL A 8 1.79 -13.91 -5.12
N GLY A 9 2.85 -13.23 -4.68
CA GLY A 9 2.82 -12.34 -3.52
C GLY A 9 2.94 -13.09 -2.18
N PHE A 10 2.56 -12.44 -1.07
CA PHE A 10 2.83 -12.96 0.28
C PHE A 10 1.63 -13.65 0.94
N LYS A 11 0.64 -14.10 0.17
CA LYS A 11 -0.50 -14.94 0.60
C LYS A 11 -1.14 -14.47 1.94
N GLY A 12 -1.36 -13.18 2.08
CA GLY A 12 -1.91 -12.59 3.31
C GLY A 12 -0.93 -12.55 4.51
N ASN A 13 0.37 -12.80 4.31
CA ASN A 13 1.38 -12.76 5.37
C ASN A 13 2.24 -11.48 5.28
N PRO A 14 1.87 -10.38 5.97
CA PRO A 14 2.62 -9.12 5.93
C PRO A 14 4.00 -9.22 6.60
N ASN A 15 4.21 -10.13 7.56
CA ASN A 15 5.51 -10.29 8.20
C ASN A 15 6.55 -10.82 7.21
N MET A 16 6.17 -11.82 6.40
CA MET A 16 7.03 -12.31 5.33
C MET A 16 7.29 -11.21 4.29
N GLY A 17 6.23 -10.50 3.90
CA GLY A 17 6.33 -9.35 3.00
C GLY A 17 7.29 -8.28 3.52
N SER A 18 7.25 -7.97 4.79
CA SER A 18 8.15 -6.97 5.40
C SER A 18 9.62 -7.39 5.33
N VAL A 19 9.93 -8.66 5.55
CA VAL A 19 11.31 -9.16 5.46
C VAL A 19 11.84 -9.07 4.03
N VAL A 20 11.04 -9.52 3.06
CA VAL A 20 11.46 -9.56 1.65
C VAL A 20 11.54 -8.16 1.05
N LEU A 21 10.53 -7.34 1.29
CA LEU A 21 10.44 -5.98 0.73
C LEU A 21 11.34 -4.97 1.45
N ASN A 22 11.97 -5.34 2.57
CA ASN A 22 12.93 -4.46 3.24
C ASN A 22 14.19 -4.17 2.39
N ASN A 23 14.36 -4.90 1.30
CA ASN A 23 15.42 -4.65 0.31
C ASN A 23 15.01 -3.67 -0.80
N PHE A 24 13.88 -2.96 -0.67
CA PHE A 24 13.56 -1.86 -1.56
C PHE A 24 14.68 -0.82 -1.56
N SER A 25 15.18 -0.51 -2.75
CA SER A 25 16.25 0.43 -2.96
C SER A 25 15.76 1.59 -3.84
N THR A 26 16.34 2.76 -3.63
CA THR A 26 16.17 3.93 -4.50
C THR A 26 17.38 4.11 -5.44
N GLU A 27 18.22 3.09 -5.59
CA GLU A 27 19.33 3.13 -6.52
C GLU A 27 18.81 3.18 -7.97
N ALA A 28 19.51 3.90 -8.83
CA ALA A 28 19.07 4.19 -10.19
C ALA A 28 18.98 2.95 -11.09
N ASP A 29 19.62 1.86 -10.73
CA ASP A 29 19.67 0.62 -11.50
C ASP A 29 18.46 -0.31 -11.27
N ASN A 30 17.46 0.13 -10.48
CA ASN A 30 16.21 -0.59 -10.28
C ASN A 30 14.99 0.22 -10.75
N ASP A 31 13.85 -0.47 -10.91
CA ASP A 31 12.63 0.13 -11.45
C ASP A 31 12.14 1.34 -10.65
N LEU A 32 12.22 1.29 -9.32
CA LEU A 32 11.83 2.41 -8.46
C LEU A 32 12.78 3.59 -8.65
N GLY A 33 14.09 3.35 -8.67
CA GLY A 33 15.11 4.37 -8.92
C GLY A 33 14.88 5.05 -10.25
N SER A 34 14.67 4.31 -11.33
CA SER A 34 14.38 4.83 -12.66
C SER A 34 13.15 5.73 -12.71
N ILE A 35 12.07 5.38 -11.99
CA ILE A 35 10.88 6.22 -11.86
C ILE A 35 11.23 7.53 -11.11
N LEU A 36 11.98 7.43 -10.03
CA LEU A 36 12.33 8.57 -9.18
C LEU A 36 13.33 9.52 -9.85
N GLU A 37 14.17 9.05 -10.78
CA GLU A 37 15.07 9.92 -11.57
C GLU A 37 14.31 10.97 -12.39
N SER A 38 13.11 10.65 -12.86
CA SER A 38 12.27 11.57 -13.62
C SER A 38 11.52 12.60 -12.77
N PHE A 39 11.61 12.51 -11.44
CA PHE A 39 10.84 13.31 -10.50
C PHE A 39 11.27 14.78 -10.51
N GLN A 40 10.29 15.69 -10.60
CA GLN A 40 10.50 17.13 -10.73
C GLN A 40 9.86 17.92 -9.60
N SER A 41 10.24 19.17 -9.46
CA SER A 41 9.63 20.09 -8.51
C SER A 41 8.14 20.29 -8.82
N GLY A 42 7.29 20.08 -7.83
CA GLY A 42 5.83 20.15 -7.97
C GLY A 42 5.15 18.78 -8.18
N ASP A 43 5.93 17.74 -8.45
CA ASP A 43 5.38 16.39 -8.52
C ASP A 43 4.92 15.92 -7.15
N LYS A 44 3.90 15.06 -7.15
CA LYS A 44 3.30 14.46 -5.96
C LYS A 44 3.33 12.94 -6.08
N ILE A 45 3.39 12.26 -4.95
CA ILE A 45 3.36 10.79 -4.90
C ILE A 45 2.02 10.36 -4.31
N PHE A 46 1.38 9.36 -4.92
CA PHE A 46 0.19 8.75 -4.37
C PHE A 46 0.33 7.22 -4.34
N ILE A 47 0.19 6.63 -3.16
CA ILE A 47 0.38 5.19 -2.94
C ILE A 47 -0.99 4.54 -2.75
N ILE A 48 -1.26 3.48 -3.50
CA ILE A 48 -2.49 2.69 -3.39
C ILE A 48 -2.13 1.32 -2.84
N SER A 49 -2.78 0.94 -1.75
CA SER A 49 -2.56 -0.38 -1.13
C SER A 49 -3.83 -0.92 -0.48
N SER A 50 -3.86 -2.23 -0.27
CA SER A 50 -4.83 -2.86 0.62
C SER A 50 -4.17 -3.19 1.96
N ILE A 51 -4.94 -3.08 3.05
CA ILE A 51 -4.43 -3.35 4.41
C ILE A 51 -4.56 -4.82 4.82
N PHE A 52 -5.37 -5.59 4.12
CA PHE A 52 -5.68 -6.98 4.46
C PHE A 52 -4.83 -8.00 3.68
N GLY A 53 -4.18 -7.59 2.60
CA GLY A 53 -3.25 -8.43 1.84
C GLY A 53 -1.83 -8.42 2.41
N GLY A 54 -1.04 -9.45 2.13
CA GLY A 54 0.35 -9.55 2.58
C GLY A 54 1.26 -8.50 1.94
N THR A 55 1.14 -8.32 0.62
CA THR A 55 2.00 -7.41 -0.16
C THR A 55 1.70 -5.95 0.15
N GLY A 56 0.42 -5.54 0.09
CA GLY A 56 0.04 -4.14 0.32
C GLY A 56 0.29 -3.69 1.75
N ALA A 57 -0.09 -4.51 2.73
CA ALA A 57 0.08 -4.20 4.14
C ALA A 57 1.56 -4.07 4.57
N ALA A 58 2.45 -4.86 3.96
CA ALA A 58 3.89 -4.78 4.20
C ALA A 58 4.59 -3.72 3.34
N GLY A 59 4.26 -3.68 2.05
CA GLY A 59 4.94 -2.86 1.06
C GLY A 59 4.67 -1.37 1.24
N PHE A 60 3.46 -0.97 1.57
CA PHE A 60 3.13 0.44 1.73
C PHE A 60 3.99 1.14 2.79
N PRO A 61 4.09 0.66 4.05
CA PRO A 61 4.95 1.30 5.04
C PRO A 61 6.42 1.35 4.65
N LEU A 62 6.92 0.28 4.04
CA LEU A 62 8.31 0.19 3.62
C LEU A 62 8.61 1.14 2.46
N LEU A 63 7.77 1.15 1.44
CA LEU A 63 7.90 2.08 0.32
C LEU A 63 7.87 3.53 0.80
N LEU A 64 6.92 3.89 1.66
CA LEU A 64 6.83 5.22 2.23
C LEU A 64 8.10 5.61 2.99
N LYS A 65 8.61 4.70 3.83
CA LYS A 65 9.87 4.91 4.55
C LYS A 65 11.04 5.14 3.58
N THR A 66 11.15 4.30 2.55
CA THR A 66 12.19 4.41 1.51
C THR A 66 12.12 5.75 0.80
N LEU A 67 10.93 6.21 0.40
CA LEU A 67 10.73 7.51 -0.24
C LEU A 67 11.12 8.67 0.68
N ARG A 68 10.71 8.66 1.95
CA ARG A 68 11.06 9.70 2.92
C ARG A 68 12.55 9.72 3.27
N GLN A 69 13.22 8.60 3.14
CA GLN A 69 14.67 8.46 3.36
C GLN A 69 15.50 8.61 2.07
N ALA A 70 14.88 8.93 0.94
CA ALA A 70 15.54 9.02 -0.35
C ALA A 70 16.72 10.02 -0.38
N GLN A 71 16.77 11.01 0.51
CA GLN A 71 17.90 11.95 0.62
C GLN A 71 19.26 11.28 0.81
N SER A 72 19.30 10.06 1.34
CA SER A 72 20.53 9.27 1.48
C SER A 72 20.97 8.59 0.18
N SER A 73 20.14 8.61 -0.86
CA SER A 73 20.46 8.04 -2.17
C SER A 73 21.30 8.98 -3.02
N GLN A 74 21.92 8.42 -4.06
CA GLN A 74 22.73 9.20 -5.02
C GLN A 74 21.90 9.81 -6.17
N LEU A 75 20.57 9.68 -6.13
CA LEU A 75 19.69 10.21 -7.16
C LEU A 75 19.71 11.76 -7.15
N PRO A 76 19.79 12.42 -8.31
CA PRO A 76 19.70 13.88 -8.41
C PRO A 76 18.38 14.43 -7.83
N SER A 77 17.30 13.69 -7.95
CA SER A 77 15.96 14.03 -7.45
C SER A 77 15.72 13.67 -5.97
N ALA A 78 16.69 13.08 -5.28
CA ALA A 78 16.54 12.51 -3.94
C ALA A 78 15.89 13.47 -2.92
N ALA A 79 16.33 14.71 -2.89
CA ALA A 79 15.79 15.73 -2.00
C ALA A 79 14.34 16.12 -2.38
N LEU A 80 14.02 16.16 -3.67
CA LEU A 80 12.65 16.44 -4.15
C LEU A 80 11.70 15.34 -3.75
N VAL A 81 12.10 14.08 -3.94
CA VAL A 81 11.31 12.89 -3.58
C VAL A 81 11.05 12.84 -2.08
N ALA A 82 12.09 13.02 -1.25
CA ALA A 82 11.96 12.94 0.22
C ALA A 82 11.01 14.00 0.78
N ASN A 83 10.98 15.19 0.17
CA ASN A 83 10.14 16.31 0.60
C ASN A 83 8.84 16.46 -0.21
N ALA A 84 8.58 15.56 -1.17
CA ALA A 84 7.36 15.61 -1.96
C ALA A 84 6.10 15.42 -1.11
N PRO A 85 4.98 16.05 -1.48
CA PRO A 85 3.69 15.69 -0.91
C PRO A 85 3.37 14.21 -1.23
N ILE A 86 3.12 13.40 -0.19
CA ILE A 86 2.75 12.00 -0.34
C ILE A 86 1.34 11.77 0.21
N GLY A 87 0.42 11.44 -0.69
CA GLY A 87 -0.89 10.90 -0.37
C GLY A 87 -0.88 9.38 -0.43
N ALA A 88 -1.78 8.76 0.30
CA ALA A 88 -2.01 7.33 0.18
C ALA A 88 -3.48 6.98 0.39
N ILE A 89 -3.92 5.89 -0.24
CA ILE A 89 -5.17 5.24 0.12
C ILE A 89 -4.90 3.83 0.59
N THR A 90 -5.53 3.47 1.71
CA THR A 90 -5.55 2.10 2.19
C THR A 90 -6.97 1.54 2.09
N VAL A 91 -7.11 0.50 1.27
CA VAL A 91 -8.37 -0.21 1.09
C VAL A 91 -8.50 -1.24 2.22
N LEU A 92 -9.57 -1.09 3.01
CA LEU A 92 -9.92 -2.04 4.04
C LEU A 92 -10.72 -3.21 3.44
N PRO A 93 -10.93 -4.29 4.19
CA PRO A 93 -11.75 -5.40 3.71
C PRO A 93 -13.14 -4.92 3.27
N TYR A 94 -13.54 -5.23 2.04
CA TYR A 94 -14.85 -4.90 1.46
C TYR A 94 -15.52 -6.09 0.79
N PHE A 95 -14.86 -7.24 0.77
CA PHE A 95 -15.41 -8.52 0.30
C PHE A 95 -14.97 -9.65 1.23
N GLY A 96 -15.71 -10.75 1.20
CA GLY A 96 -15.35 -11.99 1.88
C GLY A 96 -14.72 -12.99 0.91
N VAL A 97 -14.02 -13.96 1.44
CA VAL A 97 -13.57 -15.16 0.74
C VAL A 97 -14.23 -16.39 1.35
N GLN A 98 -14.51 -17.40 0.51
CA GLN A 98 -15.02 -18.67 0.99
C GLN A 98 -13.96 -19.35 1.87
N HIS A 99 -14.44 -20.05 2.88
CA HIS A 99 -13.56 -20.82 3.74
C HIS A 99 -12.93 -21.97 2.94
N ASP A 100 -11.63 -22.07 3.01
CA ASP A 100 -10.82 -23.11 2.38
C ASP A 100 -9.83 -23.61 3.43
N GLU A 101 -9.93 -24.88 3.83
CA GLU A 101 -9.08 -25.48 4.87
C GLU A 101 -7.61 -25.55 4.45
N ASP A 102 -7.34 -25.62 3.14
CA ASP A 102 -6.01 -25.71 2.58
C ASP A 102 -5.36 -24.33 2.35
N SER A 103 -6.10 -23.21 2.54
CA SER A 103 -5.61 -21.87 2.32
C SER A 103 -5.24 -21.16 3.62
N GLU A 104 -4.11 -20.45 3.61
CA GLU A 104 -3.70 -19.55 4.69
C GLU A 104 -4.54 -18.26 4.76
N ILE A 105 -5.38 -18.03 3.74
CA ILE A 105 -6.22 -16.84 3.62
C ILE A 105 -7.59 -17.12 4.23
N ASN A 106 -7.92 -16.46 5.35
CA ASN A 106 -9.25 -16.56 5.96
C ASN A 106 -9.74 -15.18 6.45
N MET A 107 -11.06 -15.05 6.58
CA MET A 107 -11.72 -13.78 6.94
C MET A 107 -11.41 -13.31 8.36
N ASP A 108 -11.28 -14.20 9.32
CA ASP A 108 -10.98 -13.86 10.71
C ASP A 108 -9.58 -13.22 10.80
N SER A 109 -8.66 -13.74 10.00
CA SER A 109 -7.31 -13.16 9.89
C SER A 109 -7.30 -11.79 9.21
N PHE A 110 -8.17 -11.53 8.23
CA PHE A 110 -8.28 -10.24 7.55
C PHE A 110 -8.62 -9.12 8.52
N MET A 111 -9.65 -9.31 9.32
CA MET A 111 -10.10 -8.27 10.26
C MET A 111 -9.07 -8.00 11.35
N SER A 112 -8.45 -9.05 11.89
CA SER A 112 -7.41 -8.92 12.91
C SER A 112 -6.16 -8.22 12.37
N LYS A 113 -5.71 -8.61 11.19
CA LYS A 113 -4.56 -7.99 10.50
C LYS A 113 -4.86 -6.54 10.14
N ALA A 114 -6.06 -6.23 9.64
CA ALA A 114 -6.46 -4.87 9.32
C ALA A 114 -6.45 -3.95 10.55
N LYS A 115 -6.98 -4.41 11.69
CA LYS A 115 -6.95 -3.63 12.95
C LYS A 115 -5.53 -3.37 13.43
N ALA A 116 -4.66 -4.39 13.41
CA ALA A 116 -3.26 -4.25 13.80
C ALA A 116 -2.51 -3.27 12.88
N ALA A 117 -2.73 -3.37 11.58
CA ALA A 117 -2.10 -2.50 10.59
C ALA A 117 -2.62 -1.05 10.71
N LEU A 118 -3.91 -0.82 10.95
CA LEU A 118 -4.46 0.52 11.19
C LEU A 118 -3.82 1.20 12.41
N SER A 119 -3.64 0.46 13.51
CA SER A 119 -2.95 0.98 14.69
C SER A 119 -1.50 1.35 14.36
N TYR A 120 -0.80 0.49 13.64
CA TYR A 120 0.56 0.78 13.20
C TYR A 120 0.63 2.01 12.28
N TYR A 121 -0.29 2.12 11.32
CA TYR A 121 -0.33 3.23 10.36
C TYR A 121 -0.58 4.58 11.05
N ARG A 122 -1.50 4.61 12.02
CA ARG A 122 -1.76 5.82 12.80
C ARG A 122 -0.49 6.38 13.45
N ASP A 123 0.32 5.50 14.01
CA ASP A 123 1.42 5.91 14.87
C ASP A 123 2.76 6.05 14.12
N ASN A 124 2.93 5.33 12.99
CA ASN A 124 4.24 5.16 12.36
C ASN A 124 4.34 5.67 10.91
N LEU A 125 3.24 5.95 10.23
CA LEU A 125 3.34 6.43 8.85
C LEU A 125 3.58 7.94 8.78
N ASN A 126 4.38 8.35 7.83
CA ASN A 126 4.68 9.76 7.52
C ASN A 126 4.12 10.17 6.15
N THR A 127 2.81 9.96 5.96
CA THR A 127 2.04 10.49 4.83
C THR A 127 1.48 11.86 5.18
N ASP A 128 1.31 12.73 4.19
CA ASP A 128 0.65 14.03 4.41
C ASP A 128 -0.87 13.87 4.40
N VAL A 129 -1.40 12.97 3.55
CA VAL A 129 -2.83 12.60 3.53
C VAL A 129 -2.97 11.09 3.47
N LEU A 130 -3.82 10.54 4.32
CA LEU A 130 -4.17 9.11 4.28
C LEU A 130 -5.69 8.95 4.18
N TYR A 131 -6.12 8.34 3.08
CA TYR A 131 -7.51 7.98 2.81
C TYR A 131 -7.76 6.55 3.25
N TYR A 132 -8.93 6.32 3.82
CA TYR A 132 -9.43 4.99 4.18
C TYR A 132 -10.72 4.73 3.42
N ILE A 133 -10.85 3.54 2.86
CA ILE A 133 -12.10 3.12 2.25
C ILE A 133 -12.42 1.68 2.59
N SER A 134 -13.69 1.44 2.90
CA SER A 134 -14.28 0.14 3.17
C SER A 134 -15.70 0.07 2.67
N ASP A 135 -16.25 -1.11 2.62
CA ASP A 135 -17.69 -1.34 2.50
C ASP A 135 -18.08 -2.58 3.33
N LYS A 136 -19.39 -2.79 3.43
CA LYS A 136 -19.92 -3.98 4.06
C LYS A 136 -19.51 -5.23 3.30
N LEU A 137 -19.11 -6.25 4.01
CA LEU A 137 -18.81 -7.58 3.46
C LEU A 137 -20.08 -8.25 2.97
N SER A 138 -20.57 -7.84 1.80
CA SER A 138 -21.86 -8.30 1.25
C SER A 138 -21.74 -9.50 0.33
N LYS A 139 -20.54 -9.82 -0.14
CA LYS A 139 -20.27 -10.91 -1.08
C LYS A 139 -19.04 -11.70 -0.66
N ASN A 140 -19.15 -13.01 -0.77
CA ASN A 140 -18.01 -13.92 -0.69
C ASN A 140 -17.62 -14.36 -2.11
N TYR A 141 -16.34 -14.39 -2.38
CA TYR A 141 -15.75 -14.88 -3.60
C TYR A 141 -14.97 -16.16 -3.35
N ASP A 142 -14.71 -16.92 -4.40
CA ASP A 142 -13.82 -18.06 -4.32
C ASP A 142 -12.43 -17.60 -3.83
N ASN A 143 -11.82 -18.43 -3.00
CA ASN A 143 -10.51 -18.12 -2.44
C ASN A 143 -9.41 -18.57 -3.43
N HIS A 144 -8.60 -17.60 -3.85
CA HIS A 144 -7.44 -17.86 -4.71
C HIS A 144 -6.19 -17.23 -4.11
N GLU A 145 -5.10 -17.95 -4.13
CA GLU A 145 -3.85 -17.57 -3.47
C GLU A 145 -3.00 -16.55 -4.22
N GLY A 146 -3.57 -15.79 -5.12
CA GLY A 146 -2.87 -14.75 -5.89
C GLY A 146 -2.84 -15.01 -7.39
N ASP A 147 -1.85 -14.41 -8.07
CA ASP A 147 -1.79 -14.33 -9.52
C ASP A 147 -3.05 -13.64 -10.10
N SER A 148 -3.38 -13.83 -11.33
CA SER A 148 -4.61 -13.33 -11.98
C SER A 148 -5.85 -14.18 -11.69
N ALA A 149 -5.76 -15.14 -10.77
CA ALA A 149 -6.85 -16.07 -10.47
C ALA A 149 -7.98 -15.43 -9.66
N GLN A 150 -7.67 -14.48 -8.74
CA GLN A 150 -8.70 -13.79 -8.00
C GLN A 150 -9.49 -12.84 -8.90
N ARG A 151 -10.78 -13.11 -9.10
CA ARG A 151 -11.66 -12.33 -9.96
C ARG A 151 -12.88 -11.86 -9.17
N ASN A 152 -12.83 -10.65 -8.68
CA ASN A 152 -13.96 -10.00 -8.05
C ASN A 152 -14.74 -9.18 -9.09
N ASN A 153 -16.03 -8.99 -8.85
CA ASN A 153 -16.80 -8.02 -9.62
C ASN A 153 -16.33 -6.60 -9.31
N ALA A 154 -16.49 -5.69 -10.27
CA ALA A 154 -16.24 -4.27 -10.06
C ALA A 154 -17.03 -3.75 -8.84
N HIS A 155 -16.38 -2.93 -8.04
CA HIS A 155 -16.95 -2.40 -6.80
C HIS A 155 -16.77 -0.88 -6.74
N PHE A 156 -17.71 -0.17 -6.12
CA PHE A 156 -17.62 1.30 -6.02
C PHE A 156 -16.39 1.77 -5.22
N VAL A 157 -15.83 0.92 -4.34
CA VAL A 157 -14.57 1.17 -3.62
C VAL A 157 -13.44 1.54 -4.59
N GLU A 158 -13.38 0.89 -5.76
CA GLU A 158 -12.38 1.17 -6.79
C GLU A 158 -12.54 2.59 -7.37
N MET A 159 -13.79 3.00 -7.61
CA MET A 159 -14.10 4.34 -8.09
C MET A 159 -13.73 5.40 -7.04
N VAL A 160 -14.08 5.18 -5.78
CA VAL A 160 -13.74 6.12 -4.70
C VAL A 160 -12.22 6.19 -4.48
N ALA A 161 -11.53 5.07 -4.61
CA ALA A 161 -10.07 5.06 -4.60
C ALA A 161 -9.48 5.94 -5.72
N ALA A 162 -10.02 5.86 -6.92
CA ALA A 162 -9.62 6.73 -8.03
C ALA A 162 -9.95 8.21 -7.76
N LEU A 163 -11.11 8.50 -7.17
CA LEU A 163 -11.49 9.87 -6.80
C LEU A 163 -10.57 10.45 -5.71
N SER A 164 -10.05 9.65 -4.80
CA SER A 164 -9.10 10.11 -3.78
C SER A 164 -7.79 10.62 -4.39
N ILE A 165 -7.33 10.03 -5.49
CA ILE A 165 -6.17 10.53 -6.25
C ILE A 165 -6.47 11.93 -6.79
N ILE A 166 -7.65 12.12 -7.40
CA ILE A 166 -8.07 13.40 -7.96
C ILE A 166 -8.19 14.46 -6.86
N ASP A 167 -8.77 14.10 -5.71
CA ASP A 167 -8.87 14.99 -4.55
C ASP A 167 -7.49 15.42 -4.07
N PHE A 168 -6.58 14.48 -3.90
CA PHE A 168 -5.20 14.76 -3.49
C PHE A 168 -4.45 15.65 -4.50
N CYS A 169 -4.59 15.39 -5.80
CA CYS A 169 -3.95 16.19 -6.84
C CYS A 169 -4.45 17.63 -6.89
N LYS A 170 -5.76 17.83 -6.68
CA LYS A 170 -6.40 19.16 -6.71
C LYS A 170 -6.12 20.01 -5.46
N ASN A 171 -5.93 19.36 -4.30
CA ASN A 171 -5.64 20.07 -3.07
C ASN A 171 -4.17 20.50 -3.01
N ASN A 172 -3.93 21.68 -2.43
CA ASN A 172 -2.56 22.18 -2.22
C ASN A 172 -1.95 21.54 -0.97
N VAL A 173 -1.72 20.23 -1.03
CA VAL A 173 -1.07 19.49 0.04
C VAL A 173 0.43 19.78 -0.02
N GLN A 174 1.01 20.08 1.13
CA GLN A 174 2.46 20.28 1.30
C GLN A 174 2.98 19.32 2.37
N HIS A 175 4.25 18.97 2.28
CA HIS A 175 4.92 18.20 3.32
C HIS A 175 5.41 19.15 4.41
N ASP A 176 4.60 19.33 5.46
CA ASP A 176 4.88 20.21 6.61
C ASP A 176 4.97 19.47 7.96
N GLY A 177 4.96 18.13 7.90
CA GLY A 177 4.96 17.25 9.08
C GLY A 177 3.57 17.03 9.69
N SER A 178 2.53 17.66 9.17
CA SER A 178 1.15 17.37 9.59
C SER A 178 0.61 16.13 8.86
N LYS A 179 -0.35 15.45 9.49
CA LYS A 179 -1.06 14.33 8.90
C LYS A 179 -2.55 14.66 8.80
N SER A 180 -3.13 14.42 7.65
CA SER A 180 -4.56 14.50 7.43
C SER A 180 -5.13 13.12 7.16
N PHE A 181 -6.25 12.78 7.80
CA PHE A 181 -6.98 11.51 7.58
C PHE A 181 -8.33 11.84 6.94
N LYS A 182 -8.69 11.08 5.89
CA LYS A 182 -9.96 11.22 5.17
C LYS A 182 -10.65 9.88 5.01
N GLU A 183 -11.94 9.82 5.33
CA GLU A 183 -12.82 8.66 5.19
C GLU A 183 -13.74 8.81 3.98
#